data_41a67979e4c6afefecc564f4f6448897
#
_entry.id   41a67979e4c6afefecc564f4f6448897
#
_cell.length_a   1.000
_cell.length_b   1.000
_cell.length_c   1.000
_cell.angle_alpha   90.00
_cell.angle_beta   90.00
_cell.angle_gamma   90.00
#
_symmetry.space_group_name_H-M   'P 1'
#
loop_
_entity.id
_entity.type
_entity.pdbx_description
1 polymer ?
#
loop_
_entity_poly.entity_id
_entity_poly.type
_entity_poly.pdbx_seq_one_letter_code
_entity_poly.pdbx_strand_id
1 'polypeptide(L)'
;ETLRGEVDVGLSHAVPMPSWVACDLHVHASPSFDSRVSPVDRVASLVAEGVGFATPTEHNVVGDYSEGVGLYPESVTVPLQWEPAVEVTTDRNAQPWGHFNVYPYPPRSGAPEGGPPPFVGVTPREIFAAARVRSPDGIIQVNHPRMQPNIGYFNVTGLDVRTGRAVSPAYDPSYDAIEVFNGFYIGQMAEVERGILDWTSLLAHGRHYIATGSSDSHTIAYQWAGYPRTMVHLAEGESVT
;
A
#
# COMPACT_ATOMS: atom_id res chain seq x y z
N GLU A 1 39.55 -16.04 19.29
CA GLU A 1 38.60 -17.19 19.41
C GLU A 1 37.19 -16.66 19.27
N THR A 2 36.51 -17.07 18.20
CA THR A 2 35.09 -16.71 17.98
C THR A 2 34.28 -17.79 18.67
N LEU A 3 33.63 -17.47 19.78
CA LEU A 3 32.64 -18.35 20.42
C LEU A 3 31.43 -18.48 19.49
N ARG A 4 31.24 -19.65 18.89
CA ARG A 4 30.01 -20.02 18.21
C ARG A 4 29.14 -20.78 19.22
N GLY A 5 27.97 -20.22 19.55
CA GLY A 5 26.94 -20.90 20.32
C GLY A 5 25.73 -21.12 19.41
N GLU A 6 25.12 -22.28 19.46
CA GLU A 6 23.78 -22.51 18.89
C GLU A 6 22.75 -22.20 19.98
N VAL A 7 21.69 -21.46 19.59
CA VAL A 7 20.56 -21.18 20.45
C VAL A 7 19.30 -21.68 19.72
N ASP A 8 18.66 -22.69 20.28
CA ASP A 8 17.35 -23.12 19.80
C ASP A 8 16.26 -22.17 20.30
N VAL A 9 15.54 -21.59 19.38
CA VAL A 9 14.41 -20.70 19.69
C VAL A 9 13.13 -21.32 19.16
N GLY A 10 12.22 -21.70 20.05
CA GLY A 10 10.87 -22.14 19.69
C GLY A 10 9.93 -20.91 19.58
N LEU A 11 9.36 -20.70 18.42
CA LEU A 11 8.33 -19.69 18.19
C LEU A 11 6.97 -20.37 18.01
N SER A 12 5.93 -19.78 18.58
CA SER A 12 4.55 -20.22 18.37
C SER A 12 3.64 -19.03 18.16
N HIS A 13 2.58 -19.20 17.35
CA HIS A 13 1.53 -18.19 17.20
C HIS A 13 0.84 -17.98 18.55
N ALA A 14 1.01 -16.79 19.14
CA ALA A 14 0.39 -16.44 20.41
C ALA A 14 -1.11 -16.17 20.26
N VAL A 15 -1.54 -15.64 19.11
CA VAL A 15 -2.94 -15.36 18.78
C VAL A 15 -3.23 -15.96 17.39
N PRO A 16 -3.74 -17.19 17.32
CA PRO A 16 -4.15 -17.76 16.05
C PRO A 16 -5.37 -17.01 15.50
N MET A 17 -5.30 -16.62 14.24
CA MET A 17 -6.41 -16.00 13.50
C MET A 17 -6.74 -16.84 12.27
N PRO A 18 -7.39 -18.00 12.43
CA PRO A 18 -7.72 -18.85 11.30
C PRO A 18 -8.65 -18.09 10.33
N SER A 19 -8.47 -18.31 9.05
CA SER A 19 -9.21 -17.62 7.97
C SER A 19 -8.96 -16.12 7.84
N TRP A 20 -7.96 -15.56 8.52
CA TRP A 20 -7.54 -14.18 8.32
C TRP A 20 -6.14 -14.09 7.75
N VAL A 21 -5.97 -13.23 6.75
CA VAL A 21 -4.66 -12.95 6.15
C VAL A 21 -4.25 -11.53 6.50
N ALA A 22 -3.04 -11.39 7.02
CA ALA A 22 -2.41 -10.11 7.27
C ALA A 22 -1.86 -9.55 5.95
N CYS A 23 -2.30 -8.37 5.53
CA CYS A 23 -1.92 -7.75 4.28
C CYS A 23 -1.20 -6.42 4.51
N ASP A 24 -0.09 -6.19 3.81
CA ASP A 24 0.53 -4.87 3.69
C ASP A 24 0.37 -4.38 2.25
N LEU A 25 -0.50 -3.40 2.07
CA LEU A 25 -0.96 -2.91 0.77
C LEU A 25 -0.28 -1.60 0.37
N HIS A 26 0.74 -1.17 1.14
CA HIS A 26 1.54 0.02 0.88
C HIS A 26 2.92 -0.13 1.53
N VAL A 27 3.92 -0.48 0.74
CA VAL A 27 5.27 -0.74 1.22
C VAL A 27 6.29 -0.55 0.11
N HIS A 28 7.48 -0.04 0.45
CA HIS A 28 8.52 0.36 -0.50
C HIS A 28 9.81 -0.43 -0.37
N ALA A 29 10.48 -0.61 -1.50
CA ALA A 29 11.83 -1.14 -1.61
C ALA A 29 12.70 -0.22 -2.51
N SER A 30 13.91 -0.63 -2.85
CA SER A 30 14.90 0.19 -3.56
C SER A 30 14.55 0.64 -4.99
N PRO A 31 13.55 0.11 -5.70
CA PRO A 31 13.03 0.77 -6.90
C PRO A 31 12.41 2.14 -6.61
N SER A 32 11.88 2.36 -5.40
CA SER A 32 11.46 3.69 -4.93
C SER A 32 12.69 4.57 -4.68
N PHE A 33 12.62 5.84 -5.09
CA PHE A 33 13.73 6.79 -4.98
C PHE A 33 14.16 7.12 -3.54
N ASP A 34 13.32 6.86 -2.58
CA ASP A 34 13.48 7.19 -1.15
C ASP A 34 13.57 5.96 -0.23
N SER A 35 13.58 4.75 -0.77
CA SER A 35 13.90 3.53 -0.05
C SER A 35 15.23 2.93 -0.52
N ARG A 36 16.02 2.40 0.43
CA ARG A 36 17.26 1.67 0.14
C ARG A 36 17.16 0.18 0.49
N VAL A 37 16.01 -0.27 0.88
CA VAL A 37 15.75 -1.66 1.22
C VAL A 37 15.68 -2.48 -0.07
N SER A 38 16.51 -3.50 -0.22
CA SER A 38 16.40 -4.38 -1.38
C SER A 38 15.03 -5.10 -1.39
N PRO A 39 14.47 -5.47 -2.56
CA PRO A 39 13.25 -6.29 -2.59
C PRO A 39 13.39 -7.60 -1.81
N VAL A 40 14.57 -8.19 -1.79
CA VAL A 40 14.88 -9.41 -1.00
C VAL A 40 14.76 -9.14 0.50
N ASP A 41 15.39 -8.08 1.00
CA ASP A 41 15.31 -7.71 2.42
C ASP A 41 13.90 -7.28 2.81
N ARG A 42 13.17 -6.64 1.89
CA ARG A 42 11.78 -6.27 2.10
C ARG A 42 10.89 -7.49 2.27
N VAL A 43 11.03 -8.48 1.39
CA VAL A 43 10.32 -9.76 1.51
C VAL A 43 10.67 -10.44 2.84
N ALA A 44 11.95 -10.46 3.21
CA ALA A 44 12.38 -11.04 4.49
C ALA A 44 11.72 -10.33 5.69
N SER A 45 11.62 -8.99 5.65
CA SER A 45 10.97 -8.23 6.72
C SER A 45 9.46 -8.50 6.81
N LEU A 46 8.77 -8.60 5.68
CA LEU A 46 7.34 -8.93 5.61
C LEU A 46 7.05 -10.32 6.18
N VAL A 47 7.87 -11.32 5.79
CA VAL A 47 7.76 -12.69 6.31
C VAL A 47 8.02 -12.73 7.81
N ALA A 48 9.05 -12.02 8.30
CA ALA A 48 9.37 -11.94 9.72
C ALA A 48 8.24 -11.34 10.58
N GLU A 49 7.49 -10.39 10.01
CA GLU A 49 6.34 -9.78 10.66
C GLU A 49 5.03 -10.56 10.49
N GLY A 50 5.07 -11.72 9.81
CA GLY A 50 3.92 -12.59 9.61
C GLY A 50 2.88 -12.01 8.63
N VAL A 51 3.33 -11.18 7.68
CA VAL A 51 2.49 -10.73 6.57
C VAL A 51 2.30 -11.89 5.60
N GLY A 52 1.05 -12.20 5.27
CA GLY A 52 0.70 -13.27 4.34
C GLY A 52 0.47 -12.81 2.91
N PHE A 53 0.17 -11.52 2.72
CA PHE A 53 0.01 -10.91 1.40
C PHE A 53 0.57 -9.49 1.39
N ALA A 54 1.32 -9.13 0.34
CA ALA A 54 1.82 -7.77 0.18
C ALA A 54 1.78 -7.30 -1.29
N THR A 55 1.72 -5.99 -1.47
CA THR A 55 1.82 -5.34 -2.77
C THR A 55 3.03 -4.41 -2.80
N PRO A 56 4.04 -4.66 -3.67
CA PRO A 56 5.19 -3.77 -3.83
C PRO A 56 4.76 -2.47 -4.52
N THR A 57 4.48 -1.44 -3.75
CA THR A 57 3.92 -0.17 -4.23
C THR A 57 5.02 0.88 -4.42
N GLU A 58 5.93 0.61 -5.32
CA GLU A 58 7.06 1.50 -5.56
C GLU A 58 6.61 2.82 -6.23
N HIS A 59 7.26 3.92 -5.88
CA HIS A 59 6.96 5.24 -6.46
C HIS A 59 7.17 5.27 -7.97
N ASN A 60 6.09 5.30 -8.74
CA ASN A 60 6.07 5.37 -10.21
C ASN A 60 6.86 4.25 -10.91
N VAL A 61 7.07 3.13 -10.23
CA VAL A 61 7.67 1.90 -10.74
C VAL A 61 6.74 0.75 -10.38
N VAL A 62 6.49 -0.16 -11.33
CA VAL A 62 5.73 -1.38 -11.02
C VAL A 62 6.63 -2.32 -10.24
N GLY A 63 6.27 -2.56 -8.98
CA GLY A 63 7.07 -3.35 -8.06
C GLY A 63 7.01 -4.85 -8.34
N ASP A 64 8.09 -5.56 -7.96
CA ASP A 64 8.26 -6.99 -8.17
C ASP A 64 8.99 -7.63 -6.98
N TYR A 65 8.37 -8.65 -6.37
CA TYR A 65 8.94 -9.42 -5.26
C TYR A 65 9.33 -10.85 -5.67
N SER A 66 9.30 -11.17 -6.96
CA SER A 66 9.57 -12.54 -7.45
C SER A 66 10.92 -13.09 -6.99
N GLU A 67 11.98 -12.28 -7.03
CA GLU A 67 13.32 -12.67 -6.56
C GLU A 67 13.32 -12.97 -5.05
N GLY A 68 12.75 -12.08 -4.24
CA GLY A 68 12.72 -12.21 -2.78
C GLY A 68 11.90 -13.42 -2.32
N VAL A 69 10.74 -13.63 -2.92
CA VAL A 69 9.86 -14.76 -2.61
C VAL A 69 10.51 -16.09 -3.07
N GLY A 70 11.16 -16.09 -4.22
CA GLY A 70 11.85 -17.28 -4.76
C GLY A 70 13.01 -17.78 -3.89
N LEU A 71 13.51 -17.00 -2.92
CA LEU A 71 14.52 -17.43 -1.98
C LEU A 71 13.98 -18.31 -0.83
N TYR A 72 12.66 -18.29 -0.59
CA TYR A 72 12.04 -19.11 0.45
C TYR A 72 11.72 -20.50 -0.08
N PRO A 73 12.17 -21.59 0.58
CA PRO A 73 11.82 -22.94 0.18
C PRO A 73 10.30 -23.17 0.38
N GLU A 74 9.71 -24.01 -0.47
CA GLU A 74 8.29 -24.41 -0.38
C GLU A 74 7.89 -25.00 0.99
N SER A 75 8.89 -25.43 1.78
CA SER A 75 8.69 -25.95 3.13
C SER A 75 8.47 -24.87 4.21
N VAL A 76 8.58 -23.58 3.87
CA VAL A 76 8.32 -22.49 4.81
C VAL A 76 6.82 -22.34 4.98
N THR A 77 6.33 -22.45 6.20
CA THR A 77 4.92 -22.59 6.58
C THR A 77 4.06 -21.34 6.32
N VAL A 78 4.68 -20.22 5.97
CA VAL A 78 3.95 -18.96 5.64
C VAL A 78 4.53 -18.40 4.35
N PRO A 79 4.10 -18.88 3.18
CA PRO A 79 4.49 -18.23 1.92
C PRO A 79 3.87 -16.83 1.89
N LEU A 80 4.70 -15.81 1.71
CA LEU A 80 4.23 -14.49 1.34
C LEU A 80 3.68 -14.57 -0.08
N GLN A 81 2.39 -14.34 -0.24
CA GLN A 81 1.78 -14.08 -1.53
C GLN A 81 1.92 -12.59 -1.88
N TRP A 82 1.99 -12.30 -3.15
CA TRP A 82 2.13 -10.92 -3.61
C TRP A 82 1.58 -10.74 -5.02
N GLU A 83 1.17 -9.52 -5.32
CA GLU A 83 0.77 -9.11 -6.67
C GLU A 83 1.52 -7.84 -7.05
N PRO A 84 1.93 -7.68 -8.33
CA PRO A 84 2.57 -6.45 -8.77
C PRO A 84 1.67 -5.25 -8.56
N ALA A 85 2.26 -4.14 -8.14
CA ALA A 85 1.54 -2.92 -7.81
C ALA A 85 2.40 -1.70 -8.11
N VAL A 86 1.82 -0.53 -7.98
CA VAL A 86 2.51 0.75 -8.13
C VAL A 86 1.89 1.80 -7.22
N GLU A 87 2.72 2.64 -6.61
CA GLU A 87 2.25 3.90 -6.08
C GLU A 87 2.45 5.00 -7.12
N VAL A 88 1.34 5.52 -7.64
CA VAL A 88 1.36 6.68 -8.54
C VAL A 88 1.57 7.93 -7.71
N THR A 89 2.80 8.46 -7.73
CA THR A 89 3.20 9.67 -7.03
C THR A 89 3.24 10.82 -8.01
N THR A 90 2.36 11.80 -7.83
CA THR A 90 2.23 12.92 -8.76
C THR A 90 3.36 13.93 -8.60
N ASP A 91 3.74 14.61 -9.68
CA ASP A 91 4.81 15.61 -9.67
C ASP A 91 4.47 16.77 -8.73
N ARG A 92 5.28 16.96 -7.69
CA ARG A 92 5.14 18.02 -6.70
C ARG A 92 5.40 19.41 -7.26
N ASN A 93 6.15 19.52 -8.36
CA ASN A 93 6.54 20.81 -8.94
C ASN A 93 5.51 21.33 -9.94
N ALA A 94 4.78 20.44 -10.61
CA ALA A 94 3.77 20.82 -11.61
C ALA A 94 2.40 21.01 -10.98
N GLN A 95 1.81 19.97 -10.44
CA GLN A 95 0.54 19.99 -9.73
C GLN A 95 0.39 18.71 -8.90
N PRO A 96 0.62 18.76 -7.59
CA PRO A 96 0.47 17.59 -6.75
C PRO A 96 -1.01 17.25 -6.58
N TRP A 97 -1.37 16.00 -6.84
CA TRP A 97 -2.70 15.48 -6.58
C TRP A 97 -2.74 14.49 -5.43
N GLY A 98 -1.58 14.12 -4.90
CA GLY A 98 -1.45 13.08 -3.89
C GLY A 98 -0.84 11.81 -4.45
N HIS A 99 -0.97 10.74 -3.68
CA HIS A 99 -0.42 9.43 -4.00
C HIS A 99 -1.53 8.39 -4.06
N PHE A 100 -1.41 7.45 -5.00
CA PHE A 100 -2.45 6.46 -5.27
C PHE A 100 -1.82 5.09 -5.51
N ASN A 101 -2.16 4.10 -4.70
CA ASN A 101 -1.79 2.73 -5.00
C ASN A 101 -2.77 2.11 -5.99
N VAL A 102 -2.24 1.32 -6.91
CA VAL A 102 -3.02 0.47 -7.81
C VAL A 102 -2.54 -0.96 -7.70
N TYR A 103 -3.43 -1.86 -7.31
CA TYR A 103 -3.11 -3.29 -7.13
C TYR A 103 -4.32 -4.20 -7.42
N PRO A 104 -4.11 -5.37 -8.11
CA PRO A 104 -2.89 -5.65 -8.85
C PRO A 104 -2.68 -4.68 -10.01
N TYR A 105 -1.43 -4.40 -10.37
CA TYR A 105 -1.10 -3.63 -11.56
C TYR A 105 0.00 -4.36 -12.35
N PRO A 106 -0.36 -5.14 -13.37
CA PRO A 106 0.58 -5.96 -14.10
C PRO A 106 1.58 -5.12 -14.92
N PRO A 107 2.88 -5.43 -14.88
CA PRO A 107 3.89 -4.70 -15.63
C PRO A 107 3.67 -4.86 -17.14
N ARG A 108 4.08 -3.84 -17.90
CA ARG A 108 4.10 -3.89 -19.36
C ARG A 108 5.51 -4.24 -19.84
N SER A 109 5.65 -5.41 -20.48
CA SER A 109 6.93 -5.86 -21.01
C SER A 109 7.57 -4.81 -21.92
N GLY A 110 8.86 -4.54 -21.67
CA GLY A 110 9.65 -3.59 -22.45
C GLY A 110 9.37 -2.09 -22.19
N ALA A 111 8.44 -1.78 -21.29
CA ALA A 111 8.19 -0.40 -20.87
C ALA A 111 9.15 0.00 -19.74
N PRO A 112 9.65 1.26 -19.74
CA PRO A 112 10.38 1.79 -18.60
C PRO A 112 9.54 1.64 -17.30
N GLU A 113 10.21 1.34 -16.19
CA GLU A 113 9.61 1.17 -14.85
C GLU A 113 8.36 0.24 -14.82
N GLY A 114 8.25 -0.70 -15.79
CA GLY A 114 7.08 -1.56 -15.93
C GLY A 114 5.84 -0.87 -16.50
N GLY A 115 5.92 0.39 -16.90
CA GLY A 115 4.85 1.17 -17.52
C GLY A 115 3.76 1.60 -16.54
N PRO A 116 4.09 2.34 -15.48
CA PRO A 116 3.10 2.86 -14.53
C PRO A 116 2.05 3.75 -15.22
N PRO A 117 0.95 4.07 -14.56
CA PRO A 117 0.04 5.12 -15.03
C PRO A 117 0.77 6.45 -15.20
N PRO A 118 0.28 7.35 -16.06
CA PRO A 118 0.86 8.69 -16.19
C PRO A 118 0.75 9.44 -14.85
N PHE A 119 1.78 10.20 -14.48
CA PHE A 119 1.83 10.90 -13.18
C PHE A 119 2.31 12.35 -13.29
N VAL A 120 2.75 12.80 -14.46
CA VAL A 120 3.23 14.17 -14.71
C VAL A 120 2.25 14.92 -15.61
N GLY A 121 1.78 16.08 -15.15
CA GLY A 121 0.92 16.98 -15.93
C GLY A 121 -0.49 16.44 -16.21
N VAL A 122 -0.93 15.46 -15.44
CA VAL A 122 -2.24 14.78 -15.59
C VAL A 122 -3.12 15.03 -14.37
N THR A 123 -4.42 14.86 -14.55
CA THR A 123 -5.43 14.94 -13.49
C THR A 123 -5.65 13.56 -12.84
N PRO A 124 -6.23 13.51 -11.60
CA PRO A 124 -6.61 12.24 -10.98
C PRO A 124 -7.52 11.39 -11.86
N ARG A 125 -8.44 12.00 -12.60
CA ARG A 125 -9.31 11.30 -13.54
C ARG A 125 -8.53 10.57 -14.64
N GLU A 126 -7.51 11.21 -15.18
CA GLU A 126 -6.64 10.61 -16.22
C GLU A 126 -5.79 9.50 -15.64
N ILE A 127 -5.29 9.66 -14.42
CA ILE A 127 -4.55 8.62 -13.69
C ILE A 127 -5.45 7.40 -13.48
N PHE A 128 -6.64 7.59 -12.90
CA PHE A 128 -7.57 6.49 -12.60
C PHE A 128 -8.06 5.81 -13.88
N ALA A 129 -8.38 6.58 -14.93
CA ALA A 129 -8.75 6.00 -16.21
C ALA A 129 -7.63 5.15 -16.81
N ALA A 130 -6.38 5.62 -16.79
CA ALA A 130 -5.23 4.86 -17.28
C ALA A 130 -4.98 3.59 -16.44
N ALA A 131 -5.13 3.68 -15.12
CA ALA A 131 -5.03 2.54 -14.23
C ALA A 131 -6.08 1.47 -14.56
N ARG A 132 -7.35 1.87 -14.74
CA ARG A 132 -8.46 0.96 -15.10
C ARG A 132 -8.29 0.31 -16.48
N VAL A 133 -7.68 0.98 -17.44
CA VAL A 133 -7.37 0.36 -18.74
C VAL A 133 -6.41 -0.81 -18.59
N ARG A 134 -5.44 -0.70 -17.70
CA ARG A 134 -4.41 -1.71 -17.47
C ARG A 134 -4.84 -2.79 -16.50
N SER A 135 -5.57 -2.39 -15.47
CA SER A 135 -6.08 -3.23 -14.40
C SER A 135 -7.57 -2.91 -14.17
N PRO A 136 -8.46 -3.47 -14.98
CA PRO A 136 -9.90 -3.15 -14.91
C PRO A 136 -10.53 -3.46 -13.55
N ASP A 137 -10.12 -4.58 -12.94
CA ASP A 137 -10.60 -5.05 -11.64
C ASP A 137 -9.66 -4.68 -10.48
N GLY A 138 -8.57 -3.96 -10.77
CA GLY A 138 -7.62 -3.52 -9.76
C GLY A 138 -8.22 -2.50 -8.81
N ILE A 139 -7.74 -2.50 -7.58
CA ILE A 139 -8.12 -1.52 -6.56
C ILE A 139 -7.28 -0.26 -6.74
N ILE A 140 -7.93 0.90 -6.76
CA ILE A 140 -7.28 2.20 -6.66
C ILE A 140 -7.47 2.70 -5.24
N GLN A 141 -6.38 2.84 -4.51
CA GLN A 141 -6.35 3.32 -3.13
C GLN A 141 -5.82 4.75 -3.06
N VAL A 142 -6.51 5.61 -2.35
CA VAL A 142 -6.00 6.94 -1.96
C VAL A 142 -5.12 6.77 -0.74
N ASN A 143 -3.81 7.04 -0.87
CA ASN A 143 -2.84 6.90 0.20
C ASN A 143 -2.86 8.12 1.12
N HIS A 144 -2.64 7.90 2.43
CA HIS A 144 -2.46 8.97 3.44
C HIS A 144 -3.16 10.30 3.08
N PRO A 145 -4.51 10.31 2.92
CA PRO A 145 -5.27 11.37 2.23
C PRO A 145 -5.15 12.76 2.87
N ARG A 146 -4.69 12.83 4.11
CA ARG A 146 -4.50 14.07 4.87
C ARG A 146 -3.04 14.39 5.21
N MET A 147 -2.10 13.55 4.77
CA MET A 147 -0.67 13.80 4.99
C MET A 147 -0.26 15.09 4.29
N GLN A 148 0.28 16.03 5.03
CA GLN A 148 0.79 17.32 4.57
C GLN A 148 -0.17 18.09 3.62
N PRO A 149 -0.16 19.42 3.61
CA PRO A 149 -1.10 20.22 2.79
C PRO A 149 -1.00 19.98 1.29
N ASN A 150 0.15 19.53 0.81
CA ASN A 150 0.49 19.39 -0.62
C ASN A 150 0.73 17.95 -1.07
N ILE A 151 0.47 16.95 -0.23
CA ILE A 151 0.64 15.52 -0.55
C ILE A 151 -0.69 14.79 -0.43
N GLY A 152 -1.46 15.04 0.62
CA GLY A 152 -2.73 14.34 0.84
C GLY A 152 -3.81 14.75 -0.18
N TYR A 153 -4.38 13.79 -0.89
CA TYR A 153 -5.39 14.01 -1.93
C TYR A 153 -6.58 14.84 -1.46
N PHE A 154 -7.08 14.59 -0.25
CA PHE A 154 -8.21 15.34 0.30
C PHE A 154 -7.84 16.78 0.67
N ASN A 155 -6.58 17.03 1.02
CA ASN A 155 -6.09 18.38 1.28
C ASN A 155 -5.95 19.18 -0.03
N VAL A 156 -5.25 18.61 -1.03
CA VAL A 156 -4.98 19.33 -2.29
C VAL A 156 -6.23 19.57 -3.12
N THR A 157 -7.24 18.72 -2.99
CA THR A 157 -8.53 18.90 -3.67
C THR A 157 -9.54 19.70 -2.86
N GLY A 158 -9.23 19.99 -1.58
CA GLY A 158 -10.14 20.69 -0.68
C GLY A 158 -11.43 19.94 -0.44
N LEU A 159 -11.34 18.59 -0.25
CA LEU A 159 -12.50 17.75 0.04
C LEU A 159 -13.04 18.05 1.43
N ASP A 160 -14.28 18.53 1.50
CA ASP A 160 -15.08 18.57 2.72
C ASP A 160 -15.86 17.26 2.83
N VAL A 161 -15.35 16.34 3.63
CA VAL A 161 -15.96 15.02 3.83
C VAL A 161 -17.35 15.08 4.47
N ARG A 162 -17.67 16.16 5.21
CA ARG A 162 -19.01 16.36 5.81
C ARG A 162 -20.08 16.61 4.74
N THR A 163 -19.69 17.05 3.58
CA THR A 163 -20.61 17.32 2.45
C THR A 163 -20.34 16.41 1.25
N GLY A 164 -19.21 15.68 1.25
CA GLY A 164 -18.73 14.90 0.13
C GLY A 164 -18.34 15.73 -1.10
N ARG A 165 -18.14 17.05 -0.93
CA ARG A 165 -17.82 18.00 -2.01
C ARG A 165 -16.38 18.47 -1.90
N ALA A 166 -15.71 18.56 -3.05
CA ALA A 166 -14.38 19.12 -3.16
C ALA A 166 -14.43 20.53 -3.78
N VAL A 167 -13.46 21.37 -3.41
CA VAL A 167 -13.28 22.71 -3.99
C VAL A 167 -12.69 22.61 -5.39
N SER A 168 -11.71 21.71 -5.57
CA SER A 168 -11.07 21.50 -6.87
C SER A 168 -11.98 20.74 -7.83
N PRO A 169 -12.17 21.24 -9.07
CA PRO A 169 -12.90 20.51 -10.11
C PRO A 169 -12.15 19.25 -10.60
N ALA A 170 -10.86 19.10 -10.24
CA ALA A 170 -10.06 17.95 -10.56
C ALA A 170 -10.27 16.77 -9.58
N TYR A 171 -11.03 16.96 -8.49
CA TYR A 171 -11.39 15.84 -7.62
C TYR A 171 -12.19 14.79 -8.39
N ASP A 172 -11.70 13.57 -8.37
CA ASP A 172 -12.38 12.41 -8.95
C ASP A 172 -12.64 11.38 -7.82
N PRO A 173 -13.89 10.99 -7.58
CA PRO A 173 -14.26 10.03 -6.55
C PRO A 173 -14.18 8.56 -7.00
N SER A 174 -13.61 8.27 -8.18
CA SER A 174 -13.62 6.94 -8.82
C SER A 174 -12.49 6.03 -8.31
N TYR A 175 -12.12 6.16 -7.05
CA TYR A 175 -11.24 5.24 -6.31
C TYR A 175 -12.08 4.26 -5.48
N ASP A 176 -11.43 3.19 -4.98
CA ASP A 176 -12.12 2.09 -4.28
C ASP A 176 -11.81 2.07 -2.78
N ALA A 177 -10.60 2.48 -2.41
CA ALA A 177 -10.10 2.38 -1.05
C ALA A 177 -9.49 3.69 -0.54
N ILE A 178 -9.49 3.85 0.77
CA ILE A 178 -8.86 4.95 1.48
C ILE A 178 -7.94 4.37 2.55
N GLU A 179 -6.68 4.76 2.52
CA GLU A 179 -5.74 4.42 3.59
C GLU A 179 -6.04 5.30 4.82
N VAL A 180 -6.76 4.72 5.77
CA VAL A 180 -7.15 5.41 7.00
C VAL A 180 -6.08 5.33 8.08
N PHE A 181 -5.17 4.37 7.98
CA PHE A 181 -4.04 4.21 8.88
C PHE A 181 -2.75 3.97 8.11
N ASN A 182 -1.93 5.01 7.97
CA ASN A 182 -0.61 4.95 7.38
C ASN A 182 0.46 4.83 8.49
N GLY A 183 1.42 3.93 8.31
CA GLY A 183 2.45 3.62 9.31
C GLY A 183 3.70 4.49 9.23
N PHE A 184 3.87 5.30 8.19
CA PHE A 184 5.06 6.13 8.00
C PHE A 184 5.33 7.04 9.21
N TYR A 185 4.26 7.58 9.78
CA TYR A 185 4.29 8.39 11.00
C TYR A 185 3.48 7.76 12.13
N ILE A 186 3.84 6.57 12.53
CA ILE A 186 3.07 5.76 13.49
C ILE A 186 2.77 6.44 14.84
N GLY A 187 3.56 7.43 15.22
CA GLY A 187 3.31 8.26 16.41
C GLY A 187 2.22 9.33 16.23
N GLN A 188 1.71 9.51 15.02
CA GLN A 188 0.73 10.57 14.69
C GLN A 188 -0.71 10.05 14.71
N MET A 189 -1.16 9.57 15.87
CA MET A 189 -2.52 9.03 16.03
C MET A 189 -3.63 10.03 15.62
N ALA A 190 -3.38 11.33 15.69
CA ALA A 190 -4.34 12.34 15.24
C ALA A 190 -4.63 12.24 13.72
N GLU A 191 -3.66 11.81 12.91
CA GLU A 191 -3.89 11.58 11.47
C GLU A 191 -4.73 10.32 11.23
N VAL A 192 -4.53 9.28 12.04
CA VAL A 192 -5.34 8.06 12.01
C VAL A 192 -6.80 8.36 12.39
N GLU A 193 -7.01 9.08 13.48
CA GLU A 193 -8.35 9.49 13.91
C GLU A 193 -9.06 10.31 12.82
N ARG A 194 -8.33 11.23 12.18
CA ARG A 194 -8.84 12.02 11.07
C ARG A 194 -9.20 11.14 9.86
N GLY A 195 -8.34 10.21 9.48
CA GLY A 195 -8.59 9.26 8.39
C GLY A 195 -9.85 8.43 8.62
N ILE A 196 -10.03 7.92 9.83
CA ILE A 196 -11.24 7.16 10.22
C ILE A 196 -12.48 8.06 10.18
N LEU A 197 -12.40 9.28 10.70
CA LEU A 197 -13.53 10.24 10.67
C LEU A 197 -13.90 10.62 9.24
N ASP A 198 -12.91 10.86 8.37
CA ASP A 198 -13.15 11.16 6.97
C ASP A 198 -13.84 9.98 6.26
N TRP A 199 -13.34 8.77 6.45
CA TRP A 199 -13.92 7.56 5.88
C TRP A 199 -15.36 7.33 6.35
N THR A 200 -15.61 7.38 7.67
CA THR A 200 -16.95 7.18 8.23
C THR A 200 -17.93 8.26 7.77
N SER A 201 -17.46 9.51 7.61
CA SER A 201 -18.28 10.59 7.08
C SER A 201 -18.66 10.35 5.62
N LEU A 202 -17.71 9.90 4.79
CA LEU A 202 -17.98 9.54 3.40
C LEU A 202 -18.97 8.37 3.29
N LEU A 203 -18.86 7.36 4.15
CA LEU A 203 -19.83 6.27 4.25
C LEU A 203 -21.24 6.81 4.57
N ALA A 204 -21.37 7.74 5.51
CA ALA A 204 -22.63 8.35 5.87
C ALA A 204 -23.26 9.13 4.68
N HIS A 205 -22.46 9.54 3.71
CA HIS A 205 -22.91 10.16 2.46
C HIS A 205 -23.12 9.15 1.31
N GLY A 206 -23.16 7.85 1.61
CA GLY A 206 -23.39 6.79 0.62
C GLY A 206 -22.17 6.49 -0.27
N ARG A 207 -20.96 6.87 0.16
CA ARG A 207 -19.71 6.55 -0.53
C ARG A 207 -19.09 5.30 0.11
N HIS A 208 -19.20 4.16 -0.55
CA HIS A 208 -18.77 2.86 -0.02
C HIS A 208 -17.32 2.55 -0.39
N TYR A 209 -16.37 3.27 0.25
CA TYR A 209 -14.95 3.00 0.10
C TYR A 209 -14.47 1.96 1.13
N ILE A 210 -13.51 1.14 0.72
CA ILE A 210 -12.81 0.21 1.61
C ILE A 210 -11.83 1.01 2.49
N ALA A 211 -11.77 0.72 3.78
CA ALA A 211 -10.74 1.27 4.65
C ALA A 211 -9.55 0.30 4.71
N THR A 212 -8.33 0.83 4.55
CA THR A 212 -7.09 0.07 4.67
C THR A 212 -6.18 0.66 5.72
N GLY A 213 -5.31 -0.19 6.28
CA GLY A 213 -4.15 0.21 7.05
C GLY A 213 -2.92 -0.46 6.48
N SER A 214 -1.84 0.29 6.25
CA SER A 214 -0.63 -0.21 5.61
C SER A 214 0.61 0.48 6.18
N SER A 215 1.77 -0.14 6.03
CA SER A 215 2.97 0.32 6.72
C SER A 215 3.59 1.59 6.12
N ASP A 216 3.52 1.75 4.80
CA ASP A 216 4.25 2.77 4.06
C ASP A 216 5.75 2.78 4.43
N SER A 217 6.27 1.57 4.66
CA SER A 217 7.62 1.37 5.19
C SER A 217 8.67 1.58 4.11
N HIS A 218 9.64 2.46 4.39
CA HIS A 218 10.78 2.76 3.51
C HIS A 218 12.11 2.25 4.08
N THR A 219 12.11 1.78 5.33
CA THR A 219 13.30 1.26 6.01
C THR A 219 12.99 -0.05 6.72
N ILE A 220 14.02 -0.79 7.15
CA ILE A 220 13.83 -1.98 8.00
C ILE A 220 13.70 -1.60 9.47
N ALA A 221 14.44 -0.57 9.91
CA ALA A 221 14.40 -0.07 11.27
C ALA A 221 13.48 1.16 11.34
N TYR A 222 12.71 1.27 12.43
CA TYR A 222 11.82 2.39 12.76
C TYR A 222 10.54 2.52 11.93
N GLN A 223 10.43 1.82 10.81
CA GLN A 223 9.23 1.73 9.98
C GLN A 223 9.00 0.25 9.67
N TRP A 224 8.26 -0.42 10.53
CA TRP A 224 8.07 -1.87 10.42
C TRP A 224 7.08 -2.20 9.32
N ALA A 225 7.50 -3.03 8.35
CA ALA A 225 6.60 -3.59 7.36
C ALA A 225 5.47 -4.37 8.05
N GLY A 226 4.27 -4.28 7.51
CA GLY A 226 3.10 -4.91 8.11
C GLY A 226 2.60 -4.25 9.40
N TYR A 227 3.00 -3.01 9.71
CA TYR A 227 2.48 -2.28 10.86
C TYR A 227 2.23 -0.79 10.53
N PRO A 228 0.94 -0.39 10.46
CA PRO A 228 -0.27 -1.22 10.57
C PRO A 228 -0.43 -2.18 9.41
N ARG A 229 -1.49 -2.99 9.45
CA ARG A 229 -1.83 -3.94 8.39
C ARG A 229 -3.34 -4.04 8.22
N THR A 230 -3.76 -4.38 7.03
CA THR A 230 -5.14 -4.74 6.74
C THR A 230 -5.33 -6.24 6.99
N MET A 231 -6.37 -6.62 7.70
CA MET A 231 -6.72 -8.02 7.90
C MET A 231 -7.87 -8.39 6.97
N VAL A 232 -7.65 -9.36 6.11
CA VAL A 232 -8.66 -9.87 5.17
C VAL A 232 -9.17 -11.21 5.65
N HIS A 233 -10.49 -11.32 5.83
CA HIS A 233 -11.15 -12.58 6.16
C HIS A 233 -11.43 -13.36 4.88
N LEU A 234 -10.99 -14.61 4.84
CA LEU A 234 -11.25 -15.53 3.74
C LEU A 234 -12.35 -16.51 4.14
N ALA A 235 -13.30 -16.73 3.26
CA ALA A 235 -14.25 -17.81 3.42
C ALA A 235 -13.56 -19.17 3.18
N GLU A 236 -14.22 -20.25 3.60
CA GLU A 236 -13.65 -21.59 3.43
C GLU A 236 -13.40 -21.90 1.94
N GLY A 237 -12.14 -22.21 1.61
CA GLY A 237 -11.71 -22.51 0.25
C GLY A 237 -11.31 -21.30 -0.61
N GLU A 238 -11.36 -20.08 -0.05
CA GLU A 238 -10.85 -18.87 -0.73
C GLU A 238 -9.34 -18.69 -0.49
N SER A 239 -8.70 -18.01 -1.44
CA SER A 239 -7.31 -17.54 -1.37
C SER A 239 -7.24 -16.03 -1.61
N VAL A 240 -6.11 -15.39 -1.33
CA VAL A 240 -5.91 -13.93 -1.53
C VAL A 240 -5.56 -13.58 -2.98
N THR A 241 -5.52 -14.54 -3.88
CA THR A 241 -5.19 -14.37 -5.32
C THR A 241 -6.42 -14.36 -6.18
#